data_55a800b6b28640f0610a2d072cf7b0dd
#
_entry.id   55a800b6b28640f0610a2d072cf7b0dd
#
_cell.length_a   1.000
_cell.length_b   1.000
_cell.length_c   1.000
_cell.angle_alpha   90.00
_cell.angle_beta   90.00
_cell.angle_gamma   90.00
#
_symmetry.space_group_name_H-M   'P 1'
#
loop_
_entity.id
_entity.type
_entity.pdbx_description
1 polymer ?
#
loop_
_entity_poly.entity_id
_entity_poly.type
_entity_poly.pdbx_seq_one_letter_code
_entity_poly.pdbx_strand_id
1 'polypeptide(L)'
;WKGHENGLRKDLAQALADIHPGVFRFPGGCIVEGTDLDTRYDWKKSVGPVENRPLNENRWQYTFTHRFFPDYYQSYGLGFYEYFLLSEEMGAEPLPILNCGLSCQYENDDPKENCPVDKLQPYIDDALDLIEFANGPVTSKWGKLRADMGHPAPFNLKFIAIGNEQWGTLFTE
;
A
#
# COMPACT_ATOMS: atom_id res chain seq x y z
N TRP A 1 5.81 4.54 18.62
CA TRP A 1 6.72 5.69 18.66
C TRP A 1 6.31 6.61 19.81
N LYS A 2 7.28 7.03 20.60
CA LYS A 2 6.97 7.83 21.81
C LYS A 2 6.41 9.19 21.41
N GLY A 3 5.26 9.54 22.01
CA GLY A 3 4.69 10.88 21.95
C GLY A 3 3.61 11.07 20.89
N HIS A 4 3.14 9.97 20.25
CA HIS A 4 2.01 10.01 19.34
C HIS A 4 1.04 8.88 19.67
N GLU A 5 -0.26 9.18 19.73
CA GLU A 5 -1.30 8.20 20.11
C GLU A 5 -1.40 7.04 19.14
N ASN A 6 -1.15 7.28 17.86
CA ASN A 6 -1.24 6.29 16.78
C ASN A 6 0.10 5.63 16.43
N GLY A 7 1.11 5.72 17.31
CA GLY A 7 2.41 5.11 17.09
C GLY A 7 3.33 5.83 16.09
N LEU A 8 2.91 6.95 15.51
CA LEU A 8 3.70 7.78 14.62
C LEU A 8 4.63 8.74 15.41
N ARG A 9 5.73 9.14 14.80
CA ARG A 9 6.58 10.20 15.37
C ARG A 9 5.88 11.54 15.27
N LYS A 10 5.60 12.16 16.41
CA LYS A 10 4.87 13.42 16.49
C LYS A 10 5.54 14.53 15.68
N ASP A 11 6.86 14.66 15.78
CA ASP A 11 7.63 15.68 15.07
C ASP A 11 7.52 15.55 13.54
N LEU A 12 7.58 14.31 13.03
CA LEU A 12 7.45 14.05 11.59
C LEU A 12 6.01 14.20 11.10
N ALA A 13 5.03 13.67 11.84
CA ALA A 13 3.62 13.83 11.52
C ALA A 13 3.22 15.32 11.52
N GLN A 14 3.71 16.11 12.50
CA GLN A 14 3.46 17.54 12.55
C GLN A 14 4.10 18.28 11.37
N ALA A 15 5.35 17.95 11.02
CA ALA A 15 6.03 18.57 9.88
C ALA A 15 5.28 18.31 8.55
N LEU A 16 4.70 17.11 8.39
CA LEU A 16 3.86 16.81 7.23
C LEU A 16 2.53 17.57 7.27
N ALA A 17 1.89 17.65 8.44
CA ALA A 17 0.65 18.39 8.61
C ALA A 17 0.82 19.90 8.35
N ASP A 18 1.94 20.48 8.73
CA ASP A 18 2.26 21.91 8.53
C ASP A 18 2.38 22.29 7.03
N ILE A 19 2.60 21.30 6.15
CA ILE A 19 2.57 21.52 4.70
C ILE A 19 1.14 21.68 4.17
N HIS A 20 0.14 21.26 4.94
CA HIS A 20 -1.28 21.22 4.54
C HIS A 20 -1.53 20.47 3.22
N PRO A 21 -1.10 19.21 3.08
CA PRO A 21 -1.26 18.48 1.84
C PRO A 21 -2.74 18.22 1.56
N GLY A 22 -3.18 18.43 0.31
CA GLY A 22 -4.55 18.09 -0.11
C GLY A 22 -4.77 16.61 -0.28
N VAL A 23 -3.71 15.88 -0.66
CA VAL A 23 -3.74 14.43 -0.94
C VAL A 23 -2.50 13.78 -0.35
N PHE A 24 -2.65 12.59 0.21
CA PHE A 24 -1.57 11.72 0.63
C PHE A 24 -1.60 10.41 -0.16
N ARG A 25 -0.63 10.25 -1.08
CA ARG A 25 -0.48 9.08 -1.94
C ARG A 25 0.43 8.04 -1.28
N PHE A 26 -0.02 6.79 -1.18
CA PHE A 26 0.75 5.69 -0.57
C PHE A 26 0.43 4.33 -1.21
N PRO A 27 1.28 3.32 -1.02
CA PRO A 27 2.65 3.34 -0.54
C PRO A 27 3.61 3.97 -1.56
N GLY A 28 3.14 4.14 -2.78
CA GLY A 28 3.80 4.82 -3.89
C GLY A 28 4.80 3.99 -4.69
N GLY A 29 5.05 4.45 -5.91
CA GLY A 29 6.12 4.01 -6.78
C GLY A 29 6.12 2.53 -7.16
N CYS A 30 7.26 2.10 -7.66
CA CYS A 30 7.51 0.72 -8.09
C CYS A 30 7.42 -0.31 -6.95
N ILE A 31 7.34 0.15 -5.70
CA ILE A 31 7.06 -0.71 -4.54
C ILE A 31 5.71 -1.41 -4.67
N VAL A 32 4.70 -0.71 -5.24
CA VAL A 32 3.37 -1.28 -5.51
C VAL A 32 3.47 -2.46 -6.46
N GLU A 33 4.35 -2.36 -7.44
CA GLU A 33 4.49 -3.32 -8.53
C GLU A 33 5.30 -4.55 -8.12
N GLY A 34 6.35 -4.37 -7.31
CA GLY A 34 7.31 -5.42 -6.98
C GLY A 34 8.30 -5.70 -8.12
N THR A 35 9.28 -6.56 -7.88
CA THR A 35 10.14 -7.14 -8.91
C THR A 35 9.37 -8.19 -9.71
N ASP A 36 8.55 -8.93 -9.02
CA ASP A 36 7.57 -9.90 -9.50
C ASP A 36 6.25 -9.71 -8.75
N LEU A 37 5.22 -10.44 -9.13
CA LEU A 37 3.91 -10.32 -8.48
C LEU A 37 3.89 -10.86 -7.05
N ASP A 38 4.82 -11.71 -6.67
CA ASP A 38 4.92 -12.24 -5.31
C ASP A 38 5.51 -11.20 -4.34
N THR A 39 6.38 -10.33 -4.84
CA THR A 39 7.03 -9.25 -4.08
C THR A 39 6.28 -7.91 -4.18
N ARG A 40 5.14 -7.85 -4.89
CA ARG A 40 4.28 -6.67 -4.92
C ARG A 40 3.84 -6.25 -3.52
N TYR A 41 3.50 -4.99 -3.35
CA TYR A 41 2.91 -4.53 -2.10
C TYR A 41 1.49 -5.09 -1.96
N ASP A 42 1.35 -6.09 -1.12
CA ASP A 42 0.06 -6.67 -0.75
C ASP A 42 -0.45 -5.94 0.51
N TRP A 43 -1.43 -5.05 0.34
CA TRP A 43 -1.97 -4.25 1.41
C TRP A 43 -2.57 -5.11 2.55
N LYS A 44 -3.12 -6.28 2.22
CA LYS A 44 -3.69 -7.20 3.21
C LYS A 44 -2.64 -7.72 4.20
N LYS A 45 -1.38 -7.81 3.78
CA LYS A 45 -0.25 -8.15 4.65
C LYS A 45 0.21 -6.99 5.52
N SER A 46 -0.24 -5.76 5.21
CA SER A 46 0.15 -4.55 5.92
C SER A 46 -0.85 -4.08 6.98
N VAL A 47 -1.91 -4.86 7.23
CA VAL A 47 -2.92 -4.60 8.24
C VAL A 47 -3.00 -5.72 9.28
N GLY A 48 -3.71 -5.50 10.38
CA GLY A 48 -3.69 -6.39 11.53
C GLY A 48 -2.53 -6.12 12.49
N PRO A 49 -2.30 -6.99 13.50
CA PRO A 49 -1.23 -6.81 14.48
C PRO A 49 0.15 -6.70 13.81
N VAL A 50 0.92 -5.68 14.21
CA VAL A 50 2.22 -5.36 13.56
C VAL A 50 3.22 -6.52 13.68
N GLU A 51 3.20 -7.23 14.81
CA GLU A 51 4.07 -8.38 15.06
C GLU A 51 3.81 -9.58 14.14
N ASN A 52 2.65 -9.62 13.50
CA ASN A 52 2.26 -10.69 12.57
C ASN A 52 2.49 -10.32 11.11
N ARG A 53 2.89 -9.08 10.82
CA ARG A 53 3.12 -8.63 9.45
C ARG A 53 4.46 -9.16 8.94
N PRO A 54 4.50 -9.74 7.71
CA PRO A 54 5.73 -10.31 7.17
C PRO A 54 6.71 -9.21 6.74
N LEU A 55 7.95 -9.63 6.47
CA LEU A 55 8.87 -8.85 5.66
C LEU A 55 8.51 -9.03 4.18
N ASN A 56 8.57 -7.94 3.42
CA ASN A 56 8.45 -7.97 1.97
C ASN A 56 9.73 -7.51 1.32
N GLU A 57 10.15 -8.21 0.28
CA GLU A 57 11.32 -7.80 -0.48
C GLU A 57 11.04 -6.51 -1.24
N ASN A 58 11.94 -5.54 -1.16
CA ASN A 58 11.75 -4.27 -1.85
C ASN A 58 12.10 -4.42 -3.33
N ARG A 59 11.30 -3.79 -4.22
CA ARG A 59 11.55 -3.75 -5.66
C ARG A 59 13.01 -3.39 -6.01
N TRP A 60 13.61 -2.50 -5.23
CA TRP A 60 14.96 -1.99 -5.48
C TRP A 60 16.08 -2.89 -4.94
N GLN A 61 15.74 -4.06 -4.41
CA GLN A 61 16.70 -5.05 -3.95
C GLN A 61 17.68 -5.48 -5.06
N TYR A 62 17.18 -5.67 -6.27
CA TYR A 62 17.94 -6.21 -7.40
C TYR A 62 18.50 -5.17 -8.38
N THR A 63 17.94 -3.98 -8.42
CA THR A 63 18.23 -2.99 -9.46
C THR A 63 19.63 -2.38 -9.35
N PHE A 64 20.26 -2.43 -8.19
CA PHE A 64 21.56 -1.83 -7.96
C PHE A 64 22.59 -2.85 -7.52
N THR A 65 23.44 -3.30 -8.43
CA THR A 65 24.50 -4.30 -8.20
C THR A 65 25.60 -3.85 -7.24
N HIS A 66 25.66 -2.57 -6.89
CA HIS A 66 26.69 -1.97 -6.02
C HIS A 66 26.16 -1.46 -4.70
N ARG A 67 25.12 -2.08 -4.15
CA ARG A 67 24.62 -1.70 -2.84
C ARG A 67 25.59 -2.06 -1.74
N PHE A 68 25.78 -1.11 -0.82
CA PHE A 68 26.47 -1.38 0.45
C PHE A 68 25.65 -2.27 1.39
N PHE A 69 24.33 -2.33 1.17
CA PHE A 69 23.37 -3.09 1.97
C PHE A 69 22.62 -4.07 1.06
N PRO A 70 22.96 -5.38 1.12
CA PRO A 70 22.36 -6.36 0.22
C PRO A 70 20.90 -6.67 0.54
N ASP A 71 20.46 -6.53 1.79
CA ASP A 71 19.13 -6.94 2.23
C ASP A 71 18.20 -5.75 2.37
N TYR A 72 17.45 -5.44 1.30
CA TYR A 72 16.50 -4.35 1.29
C TYR A 72 15.06 -4.87 1.37
N TYR A 73 14.50 -4.83 2.57
CA TYR A 73 13.16 -5.32 2.87
C TYR A 73 12.27 -4.25 3.49
N GLN A 74 10.96 -4.43 3.37
CA GLN A 74 9.93 -3.65 4.04
C GLN A 74 9.31 -4.52 5.14
N SER A 75 9.12 -3.96 6.33
CA SER A 75 8.53 -4.67 7.47
C SER A 75 7.01 -4.58 7.54
N TYR A 76 6.37 -3.79 6.67
CA TYR A 76 4.97 -3.39 6.79
C TYR A 76 4.59 -2.76 8.16
N GLY A 77 5.58 -2.35 8.96
CA GLY A 77 5.34 -1.70 10.25
C GLY A 77 4.56 -0.39 10.13
N LEU A 78 4.76 0.33 9.04
CA LEU A 78 3.90 1.41 8.56
C LEU A 78 3.10 0.85 7.37
N GLY A 79 1.89 0.38 7.64
CA GLY A 79 1.01 -0.24 6.65
C GLY A 79 -0.17 0.65 6.26
N PHE A 80 -1.13 0.07 5.56
CA PHE A 80 -2.29 0.84 5.06
C PHE A 80 -3.12 1.46 6.18
N TYR A 81 -3.30 0.75 7.29
CA TYR A 81 -4.01 1.31 8.44
C TYR A 81 -3.33 2.58 8.97
N GLU A 82 -2.03 2.54 9.16
CA GLU A 82 -1.25 3.69 9.64
C GLU A 82 -1.20 4.82 8.61
N TYR A 83 -1.20 4.52 7.31
CA TYR A 83 -1.30 5.54 6.26
C TYR A 83 -2.65 6.25 6.27
N PHE A 84 -3.75 5.54 6.49
CA PHE A 84 -5.07 6.15 6.65
C PHE A 84 -5.13 7.05 7.88
N LEU A 85 -4.61 6.59 9.04
CA LEU A 85 -4.52 7.42 10.25
C LEU A 85 -3.69 8.68 10.01
N LEU A 86 -2.53 8.54 9.35
CA LEU A 86 -1.67 9.69 9.02
C LEU A 86 -2.38 10.68 8.09
N SER A 87 -3.17 10.18 7.13
CA SER A 87 -3.98 11.03 6.26
C SER A 87 -4.98 11.87 7.06
N GLU A 88 -5.68 11.27 8.01
CA GLU A 88 -6.61 11.99 8.89
C GLU A 88 -5.88 13.03 9.74
N GLU A 89 -4.74 12.68 10.34
CA GLU A 89 -3.95 13.60 11.16
C GLU A 89 -3.42 14.81 10.37
N MET A 90 -3.06 14.62 9.12
CA MET A 90 -2.63 15.70 8.22
C MET A 90 -3.81 16.50 7.64
N GLY A 91 -5.03 16.00 7.74
CA GLY A 91 -6.19 16.57 7.04
C GLY A 91 -6.12 16.38 5.53
N ALA A 92 -5.42 15.36 5.05
CA ALA A 92 -5.24 15.03 3.64
C ALA A 92 -6.20 13.93 3.18
N GLU A 93 -6.65 13.99 1.93
CA GLU A 93 -7.41 12.90 1.31
C GLU A 93 -6.47 11.71 1.05
N PRO A 94 -6.78 10.51 1.55
CA PRO A 94 -5.98 9.32 1.26
C PRO A 94 -6.11 8.91 -0.21
N LEU A 95 -4.99 8.60 -0.84
CA LEU A 95 -4.93 8.05 -2.20
C LEU A 95 -4.08 6.77 -2.20
N PRO A 96 -4.66 5.64 -1.78
CA PRO A 96 -3.97 4.36 -1.88
C PRO A 96 -3.79 3.93 -3.33
N ILE A 97 -2.60 3.37 -3.62
CA ILE A 97 -2.27 2.80 -4.91
C ILE A 97 -2.23 1.28 -4.78
N LEU A 98 -2.92 0.57 -5.66
CA LEU A 98 -2.97 -0.89 -5.71
C LEU A 98 -2.29 -1.44 -6.96
N ASN A 99 -1.75 -2.64 -6.82
CA ASN A 99 -1.23 -3.38 -7.97
C ASN A 99 -2.37 -3.79 -8.91
N CYS A 100 -2.13 -3.72 -10.21
CA CYS A 100 -3.09 -4.07 -11.27
C CYS A 100 -2.79 -5.41 -11.97
N GLY A 101 -1.96 -6.27 -11.35
CA GLY A 101 -1.54 -7.52 -11.98
C GLY A 101 -0.30 -7.39 -12.85
N LEU A 102 0.39 -6.25 -12.79
CA LEU A 102 1.66 -6.03 -13.50
C LEU A 102 2.78 -5.79 -12.47
N SER A 103 3.91 -6.44 -12.69
CA SER A 103 5.15 -6.14 -11.98
C SER A 103 5.81 -4.89 -12.55
N CYS A 104 6.84 -4.38 -11.89
CA CYS A 104 7.56 -3.19 -12.36
C CYS A 104 8.22 -3.46 -13.71
N GLN A 105 7.87 -2.64 -14.70
CA GLN A 105 8.34 -2.81 -16.08
C GLN A 105 9.75 -2.27 -16.29
N TYR A 106 10.29 -1.50 -15.35
CA TYR A 106 11.65 -0.98 -15.46
C TYR A 106 12.68 -2.11 -15.29
N GLU A 107 13.51 -2.33 -16.30
CA GLU A 107 14.51 -3.41 -16.34
C GLU A 107 13.92 -4.80 -16.05
N ASN A 108 12.68 -5.04 -16.48
CA ASN A 108 11.98 -6.30 -16.29
C ASN A 108 11.18 -6.62 -17.56
N ASP A 109 11.76 -7.46 -18.40
CA ASP A 109 11.20 -7.84 -19.71
C ASP A 109 10.53 -9.24 -19.67
N ASP A 110 10.40 -9.88 -18.51
CA ASP A 110 9.78 -11.21 -18.44
C ASP A 110 8.25 -11.09 -18.41
N PRO A 111 7.54 -11.45 -19.51
CA PRO A 111 6.09 -11.38 -19.56
C PRO A 111 5.39 -12.37 -18.61
N LYS A 112 6.12 -13.33 -18.02
CA LYS A 112 5.58 -14.26 -17.02
C LYS A 112 5.34 -13.60 -15.67
N GLU A 113 5.97 -12.47 -15.44
CA GLU A 113 5.80 -11.67 -14.23
C GLU A 113 4.52 -10.82 -14.25
N ASN A 114 3.67 -11.00 -15.25
CA ASN A 114 2.42 -10.29 -15.38
C ASN A 114 1.23 -11.25 -15.31
N CYS A 115 0.17 -10.81 -14.66
CA CYS A 115 -1.05 -11.58 -14.55
C CYS A 115 -1.83 -11.53 -15.86
N PRO A 116 -2.23 -12.68 -16.44
CA PRO A 116 -3.14 -12.68 -17.58
C PRO A 116 -4.48 -12.01 -17.27
N VAL A 117 -5.06 -11.33 -18.24
CA VAL A 117 -6.31 -10.55 -18.07
C VAL A 117 -7.46 -11.40 -17.52
N ASP A 118 -7.57 -12.65 -17.96
CA ASP A 118 -8.57 -13.60 -17.50
C ASP A 118 -8.36 -14.07 -16.04
N LYS A 119 -7.27 -13.70 -15.40
CA LYS A 119 -6.90 -14.02 -14.01
C LYS A 119 -6.80 -12.82 -13.09
N LEU A 120 -7.28 -11.66 -13.49
CA LEU A 120 -7.20 -10.42 -12.72
C LEU A 120 -8.14 -10.38 -11.51
N GLN A 121 -9.05 -11.35 -11.34
CA GLN A 121 -10.03 -11.33 -10.25
C GLN A 121 -9.43 -11.09 -8.86
N PRO A 122 -8.29 -11.71 -8.46
CA PRO A 122 -7.69 -11.44 -7.15
C PRO A 122 -7.30 -9.96 -6.92
N TYR A 123 -6.86 -9.26 -7.96
CA TYR A 123 -6.51 -7.83 -7.89
C TYR A 123 -7.75 -6.94 -7.80
N ILE A 124 -8.84 -7.34 -8.46
CA ILE A 124 -10.15 -6.70 -8.32
C ILE A 124 -10.68 -6.89 -6.90
N ASP A 125 -10.58 -8.10 -6.36
CA ASP A 125 -10.98 -8.41 -4.98
C ASP A 125 -10.13 -7.62 -3.97
N ASP A 126 -8.84 -7.42 -4.22
CA ASP A 126 -7.97 -6.60 -3.39
C ASP A 126 -8.46 -5.14 -3.32
N ALA A 127 -8.92 -4.59 -4.44
CA ALA A 127 -9.47 -3.23 -4.50
C ALA A 127 -10.82 -3.13 -3.78
N LEU A 128 -11.72 -4.09 -3.99
CA LEU A 128 -13.03 -4.13 -3.32
C LEU A 128 -12.87 -4.31 -1.81
N ASP A 129 -12.02 -5.21 -1.38
CA ASP A 129 -11.70 -5.46 0.02
C ASP A 129 -11.09 -4.21 0.70
N LEU A 130 -10.25 -3.44 -0.03
CA LEU A 130 -9.71 -2.19 0.49
C LEU A 130 -10.80 -1.13 0.69
N ILE A 131 -11.74 -1.02 -0.24
CA ILE A 131 -12.89 -0.12 -0.09
C ILE A 131 -13.73 -0.52 1.13
N GLU A 132 -13.94 -1.83 1.31
CA GLU A 132 -14.64 -2.34 2.51
C GLU A 132 -13.83 -2.07 3.78
N PHE A 133 -12.51 -2.28 3.77
CA PHE A 133 -11.65 -1.96 4.91
C PHE A 133 -11.75 -0.48 5.28
N ALA A 134 -11.67 0.41 4.31
CA ALA A 134 -11.69 1.84 4.55
C ALA A 134 -13.09 2.37 4.94
N ASN A 135 -14.15 1.91 4.28
CA ASN A 135 -15.47 2.51 4.35
C ASN A 135 -16.58 1.56 4.85
N GLY A 136 -16.34 0.26 4.88
CA GLY A 136 -17.34 -0.74 5.23
C GLY A 136 -17.79 -0.64 6.70
N PRO A 137 -19.01 -1.15 7.01
CA PRO A 137 -19.51 -1.18 8.37
C PRO A 137 -18.69 -2.16 9.22
N VAL A 138 -18.69 -1.93 10.54
CA VAL A 138 -17.99 -2.80 11.50
C VAL A 138 -18.53 -4.24 11.55
N THR A 139 -19.64 -4.52 10.90
CA THR A 139 -20.24 -5.84 10.74
C THR A 139 -19.69 -6.60 9.53
N SER A 140 -19.02 -5.92 8.61
CA SER A 140 -18.38 -6.56 7.47
C SER A 140 -17.01 -7.11 7.85
N LYS A 141 -16.44 -7.99 7.03
CA LYS A 141 -15.15 -8.65 7.31
C LYS A 141 -14.02 -7.63 7.52
N TRP A 142 -13.84 -6.75 6.55
CA TRP A 142 -12.72 -5.80 6.55
C TRP A 142 -13.00 -4.57 7.41
N GLY A 143 -14.26 -4.11 7.46
CA GLY A 143 -14.67 -3.04 8.37
C GLY A 143 -14.55 -3.45 9.84
N LYS A 144 -14.79 -4.74 10.15
CA LYS A 144 -14.53 -5.29 11.48
C LYS A 144 -13.04 -5.26 11.82
N LEU A 145 -12.17 -5.67 10.89
CA LEU A 145 -10.72 -5.63 11.12
C LEU A 145 -10.24 -4.20 11.41
N ARG A 146 -10.71 -3.21 10.64
CA ARG A 146 -10.42 -1.80 10.93
C ARG A 146 -10.84 -1.41 12.34
N ALA A 147 -12.05 -1.79 12.75
CA ALA A 147 -12.56 -1.50 14.09
C ALA A 147 -11.73 -2.19 15.20
N ASP A 148 -11.36 -3.46 14.99
CA ASP A 148 -10.52 -4.23 15.91
C ASP A 148 -9.11 -3.62 16.05
N MET A 149 -8.62 -2.94 15.00
CA MET A 149 -7.37 -2.18 15.03
C MET A 149 -7.50 -0.80 15.72
N GLY A 150 -8.70 -0.42 16.16
CA GLY A 150 -8.93 0.79 16.94
C GLY A 150 -9.67 1.91 16.22
N HIS A 151 -10.07 1.74 14.96
CA HIS A 151 -10.77 2.76 14.17
C HIS A 151 -12.14 2.27 13.68
N PRO A 152 -13.19 2.29 14.51
CA PRO A 152 -14.53 1.82 14.12
C PRO A 152 -15.22 2.70 13.08
N ALA A 153 -14.91 3.99 13.04
CA ALA A 153 -15.44 4.91 12.03
C ALA A 153 -14.85 4.62 10.63
N PRO A 154 -15.56 4.89 9.54
CA PRO A 154 -14.97 4.83 8.20
C PRO A 154 -13.93 5.93 7.99
N PHE A 155 -12.90 5.63 7.20
CA PHE A 155 -11.90 6.62 6.76
C PHE A 155 -12.42 7.55 5.66
N ASN A 156 -13.62 7.31 5.14
CA ASN A 156 -14.23 8.08 4.07
C ASN A 156 -13.39 8.15 2.79
N LEU A 157 -12.76 7.04 2.44
CA LEU A 157 -11.97 6.90 1.21
C LEU A 157 -12.81 7.29 -0.01
N LYS A 158 -12.32 8.23 -0.83
CA LYS A 158 -12.98 8.73 -2.03
C LYS A 158 -12.28 8.33 -3.31
N PHE A 159 -10.98 8.07 -3.23
CA PHE A 159 -10.13 7.82 -4.38
C PHE A 159 -9.25 6.60 -4.12
N ILE A 160 -9.12 5.77 -5.14
CA ILE A 160 -8.08 4.73 -5.24
C ILE A 160 -7.39 4.87 -6.58
N ALA A 161 -6.12 4.51 -6.67
CA ALA A 161 -5.43 4.38 -7.94
C ALA A 161 -5.06 2.92 -8.17
N ILE A 162 -5.18 2.48 -9.42
CA ILE A 162 -4.92 1.12 -9.85
C ILE A 162 -3.70 1.14 -10.78
N GLY A 163 -2.63 0.47 -10.35
CA GLY A 163 -1.36 0.47 -11.05
C GLY A 163 -0.46 1.66 -10.73
N ASN A 164 0.80 1.54 -11.11
CA ASN A 164 1.82 2.58 -10.99
C ASN A 164 2.73 2.52 -12.21
N GLU A 165 2.87 3.63 -12.92
CA GLU A 165 3.79 3.78 -14.07
C GLU A 165 3.68 2.69 -15.13
N GLN A 166 2.49 2.11 -15.33
CA GLN A 166 2.28 1.12 -16.38
C GLN A 166 2.32 1.76 -17.76
N TRP A 167 2.96 1.06 -18.71
CA TRP A 167 3.04 1.49 -20.10
C TRP A 167 2.99 0.30 -21.07
N GLY A 168 2.89 0.62 -22.37
CA GLY A 168 2.95 -0.34 -23.45
C GLY A 168 1.69 -1.17 -23.64
N THR A 169 1.76 -2.15 -24.54
CA THR A 169 0.64 -2.99 -24.95
C THR A 169 0.10 -3.86 -23.83
N LEU A 170 0.96 -4.33 -22.93
CA LEU A 170 0.55 -5.14 -21.76
C LEU A 170 -0.46 -4.44 -20.86
N PHE A 171 -0.50 -3.12 -20.88
CA PHE A 171 -1.43 -2.34 -20.06
C PHE A 171 -2.65 -1.86 -20.87
N THR A 172 -2.52 -1.70 -22.17
CA THR A 172 -3.54 -1.06 -23.02
C THR A 172 -4.39 -2.06 -23.82
N GLU A 173 -4.01 -3.31 -23.90
CA GLU A 173 -4.74 -4.42 -24.55
C GLU A 173 -5.41 -5.34 -23.52
#